data_a9a3b8f4fd1e4549a39db55fd14e928b
#
_entry.id   a9a3b8f4fd1e4549a39db55fd14e928b
#
_cell.length_a   1.000
_cell.length_b   1.000
_cell.length_c   1.000
_cell.angle_alpha   90.00
_cell.angle_beta   90.00
_cell.angle_gamma   90.00
#
_symmetry.space_group_name_H-M   'P 1'
#
loop_
_entity.id
_entity.type
_entity.pdbx_description
1 polymer ?
#
loop_
_entity_poly.entity_id
_entity_poly.type
_entity_poly.pdbx_seq_one_letter_code
_entity_poly.pdbx_strand_id
1 'polypeptide(L)' 'MDNEIKETDMNNLPKDPVMLLSVVNTNLREFYSNLDEFCKVKDADKQEIIEKLKMIEYTYDEEKNQFV' A
#
# COMPACT_ATOMS: atom_id res chain seq x y z
N MET A 1 -19.62 -8.07 13.82
CA MET A 1 -19.09 -7.83 13.42
C MET A 1 -18.30 -7.71 13.24
N ASP A 2 -18.16 -7.86 13.32
CA ASP A 2 -17.37 -7.69 13.05
C ASP A 2 -16.55 -7.52 12.66
N ASN A 3 -16.41 -7.65 12.53
CA ASN A 3 -15.62 -7.43 12.00
C ASN A 3 -14.91 -6.95 11.77
N GLU A 4 -14.73 -6.81 11.78
CA GLU A 4 -14.10 -6.33 11.47
C GLU A 4 -13.14 -6.23 11.29
N ILE A 5 -12.83 -6.38 11.54
CA ILE A 5 -11.87 -6.27 11.31
C ILE A 5 -11.04 -6.72 10.65
N LYS A 6 -11.09 -7.30 10.42
CA LYS A 6 -10.45 -7.80 9.67
C LYS A 6 -10.05 -7.17 8.61
N GLU A 7 -10.38 -6.34 8.60
CA GLU A 7 -10.10 -5.64 7.73
C GLU A 7 -8.84 -5.30 7.42
N THR A 8 -8.09 -5.37 7.97
CA THR A 8 -6.74 -5.23 7.67
C THR A 8 -6.27 -6.33 6.81
N ASP A 9 -7.17 -7.07 6.32
CA ASP A 9 -6.92 -8.06 5.35
C ASP A 9 -6.26 -7.46 4.14
N MET A 10 -5.31 -8.12 3.57
CA MET A 10 -4.51 -7.64 2.50
C MET A 10 -5.30 -7.35 1.29
N ASN A 11 -6.27 -8.21 1.01
CA ASN A 11 -7.06 -8.02 -0.19
C ASN A 11 -8.08 -6.93 -0.04
N ASN A 12 -8.09 -6.31 1.14
CA ASN A 12 -9.02 -5.25 1.43
C ASN A 12 -8.34 -3.91 1.59
N LEU A 13 -7.31 -3.69 0.80
CA LEU A 13 -6.67 -2.39 0.79
C LEU A 13 -7.67 -1.33 0.38
N PRO A 14 -7.54 -0.11 0.92
CA PRO A 14 -8.47 0.96 0.58
C PRO A 14 -8.49 1.22 -0.91
N LYS A 15 -9.66 1.51 -1.43
CA LYS A 15 -9.79 1.87 -2.83
C LYS A 15 -9.54 3.34 -3.07
N ASP A 16 -9.71 4.15 -2.05
CA ASP A 16 -9.43 5.57 -2.12
C ASP A 16 -7.92 5.78 -2.18
N PRO A 17 -7.41 6.43 -3.24
CA PRO A 17 -5.96 6.60 -3.36
C PRO A 17 -5.32 7.31 -2.17
N VAL A 18 -5.99 8.28 -1.58
CA VAL A 18 -5.42 8.99 -0.43
C VAL A 18 -5.26 8.06 0.76
N MET A 19 -6.29 7.26 1.03
CA MET A 19 -6.22 6.30 2.13
C MET A 19 -5.23 5.19 1.81
N LEU A 20 -5.17 4.77 0.56
CA LEU A 20 -4.22 3.75 0.15
C LEU A 20 -2.79 4.24 0.36
N LEU A 21 -2.52 5.50 0.02
CA LEU A 21 -1.21 6.08 0.21
C LEU A 21 -0.79 5.98 1.68
N SER A 22 -1.68 6.33 2.58
CA SER A 22 -1.37 6.30 4.00
C SER A 22 -1.07 4.88 4.47
N VAL A 23 -1.90 3.93 4.06
CA VAL A 23 -1.71 2.54 4.47
C VAL A 23 -0.40 1.98 3.92
N VAL A 24 -0.15 2.21 2.62
CA VAL A 24 1.05 1.65 2.00
C VAL A 24 2.31 2.26 2.61
N ASN A 25 2.36 3.59 2.73
CA ASN A 25 3.55 4.23 3.25
C ASN A 25 3.81 3.85 4.70
N THR A 26 2.77 3.71 5.49
CA THR A 26 2.93 3.27 6.87
C THR A 26 3.54 1.87 6.93
N ASN A 27 3.04 0.97 6.10
CA ASN A 27 3.56 -0.39 6.07
C ASN A 27 4.99 -0.44 5.58
N LEU A 28 5.32 0.35 4.58
CA LEU A 28 6.69 0.39 4.07
C LEU A 28 7.65 0.91 5.13
N ARG A 29 7.21 1.91 5.88
CA ARG A 29 8.08 2.48 6.91
C ARG A 29 8.27 1.55 8.09
N GLU A 30 7.20 0.84 8.47
CA GLU A 30 7.22 0.09 9.71
C GLU A 30 7.59 -1.38 9.55
N PHE A 31 7.21 -2.00 8.44
CA PHE A 31 7.24 -3.45 8.37
C PHE A 31 7.96 -4.04 7.16
N TYR A 32 8.09 -3.32 6.07
CA TYR A 32 8.62 -3.91 4.84
C TYR A 32 9.75 -3.07 4.28
N SER A 33 10.75 -3.75 3.70
CA SER A 33 11.92 -3.05 3.21
C SER A 33 11.73 -2.47 1.81
N ASN A 34 10.72 -2.93 1.09
CA ASN A 34 10.46 -2.39 -0.24
C ASN A 34 9.05 -2.73 -0.67
N LEU A 35 8.63 -2.13 -1.78
CA LEU A 35 7.26 -2.31 -2.26
C LEU A 35 7.01 -3.75 -2.72
N ASP A 36 8.00 -4.37 -3.34
CA ASP A 36 7.83 -5.75 -3.79
C ASP A 36 7.53 -6.67 -2.62
N GLU A 37 8.24 -6.48 -1.51
CA GLU A 37 8.04 -7.31 -0.34
C GLU A 37 6.64 -7.08 0.23
N PHE A 38 6.22 -5.83 0.31
CA PHE A 38 4.88 -5.51 0.81
C PHE A 38 3.82 -6.20 -0.03
N CYS A 39 3.93 -6.10 -1.35
CA CYS A 39 2.93 -6.68 -2.23
C CYS A 39 2.93 -8.20 -2.17
N LYS A 40 4.11 -8.80 -2.02
CA LYS A 40 4.21 -10.25 -1.96
C LYS A 40 3.56 -10.79 -0.70
N VAL A 41 3.87 -10.19 0.44
CA VAL A 41 3.33 -10.65 1.71
C VAL A 41 1.84 -10.39 1.80
N LYS A 42 1.40 -9.25 1.30
CA LYS A 42 0.00 -8.86 1.36
C LYS A 42 -0.83 -9.42 0.21
N ASP A 43 -0.17 -10.12 -0.70
CA ASP A 43 -0.85 -10.64 -1.89
C ASP A 43 -1.57 -9.53 -2.64
N ALA A 44 -0.88 -8.41 -2.79
CA ALA A 44 -1.44 -7.23 -3.44
C ALA A 44 -0.85 -7.08 -4.84
N ASP A 45 -1.61 -6.44 -5.73
CA ASP A 45 -1.17 -6.19 -7.09
C ASP A 45 -0.33 -4.92 -7.10
N LYS A 46 0.98 -5.07 -7.28
CA LYS A 46 1.90 -3.94 -7.28
C LYS A 46 1.53 -2.90 -8.32
N GLN A 47 1.18 -3.36 -9.52
CA GLN A 47 0.87 -2.45 -10.60
C GLN A 47 -0.38 -1.63 -10.29
N GLU A 48 -1.37 -2.25 -9.69
CA GLU A 48 -2.59 -1.56 -9.31
C GLU A 48 -2.30 -0.47 -8.28
N ILE A 49 -1.46 -0.77 -7.30
CA ILE A 49 -1.09 0.21 -6.28
C ILE A 49 -0.38 1.39 -6.93
N ILE A 50 0.58 1.10 -7.81
CA ILE A 50 1.33 2.15 -8.49
C ILE A 50 0.39 3.06 -9.29
N GLU A 51 -0.53 2.46 -10.02
CA GLU A 51 -1.43 3.24 -10.86
C GLU A 51 -2.40 4.08 -10.04
N LYS A 52 -2.91 3.53 -8.95
CA LYS A 52 -3.82 4.29 -8.11
C LYS A 52 -3.13 5.47 -7.46
N LEU A 53 -1.93 5.30 -6.98
CA LEU A 53 -1.22 6.38 -6.33
C LEU A 53 -0.73 7.41 -7.33
N LYS A 54 -0.49 6.98 -8.57
CA LYS A 54 -0.15 7.92 -9.62
C LYS A 54 -1.31 8.87 -9.91
N MET A 55 -2.53 8.42 -9.69
CA MET A 55 -3.70 9.28 -9.91
C MET A 55 -3.69 10.50 -9.00
N ILE A 56 -3.04 10.42 -7.86
CA ILE A 56 -2.88 11.56 -6.97
C ILE A 56 -1.43 12.06 -7.00
N GLU A 57 -0.72 11.71 -8.07
CA GLU A 57 0.63 12.21 -8.38
C GLU A 57 1.69 11.78 -7.37
N TYR A 58 1.56 10.56 -6.87
CA TYR A 58 2.58 9.97 -6.02
C TYR A 58 3.23 8.81 -6.75
N THR A 59 4.57 8.75 -6.68
CA THR A 59 5.33 7.66 -7.26
C THR A 59 6.24 7.05 -6.22
N TYR A 60 6.59 5.80 -6.42
CA TYR A 60 7.42 5.09 -5.46
C TYR A 60 8.88 5.51 -5.59
N ASP A 61 9.48 5.91 -4.47
CA ASP A 61 10.89 6.25 -4.40
C ASP A 61 11.60 5.10 -3.69
N GLU A 62 12.40 4.37 -4.45
CA GLU A 62 13.05 3.18 -3.90
C GLU A 62 14.06 3.52 -2.80
N GLU A 63 14.72 4.65 -2.93
CA GLU A 63 15.72 5.02 -1.93
C GLU A 63 15.08 5.33 -0.60
N LYS A 64 13.95 5.98 -0.62
CA LYS A 64 13.24 6.33 0.59
C LYS A 64 12.26 5.25 1.03
N ASN A 65 12.01 4.29 0.17
CA ASN A 65 11.03 3.23 0.42
C ASN A 65 9.68 3.83 0.80
N GLN A 66 9.23 4.75 -0.03
CA GLN A 66 7.93 5.37 0.19
C GLN A 66 7.44 6.03 -1.10
N PHE A 67 6.14 6.24 -1.16
CA PHE A 67 5.57 7.02 -2.26
C PHE A 67 5.69 8.49 -1.94
N VAL A 68 6.15 9.24 -2.90
CA VAL A 68 6.38 10.69 -2.73
C VAL A 68 5.78 11.48 -3.89
#